data_525e5a4d2710f6c6f78e8ed8773cb990
#
_entry.id   525e5a4d2710f6c6f78e8ed8773cb990
#
_cell.length_a   1.000
_cell.length_b   1.000
_cell.length_c   1.000
_cell.angle_alpha   90.00
_cell.angle_beta   90.00
_cell.angle_gamma   90.00
#
_symmetry.space_group_name_H-M   'P 1'
#
loop_
_entity.id
_entity.type
_entity.pdbx_description
1 polymer ?
#
loop_
_entity_poly.entity_id
_entity_poly.type
_entity_poly.pdbx_seq_one_letter_code
_entity_poly.pdbx_strand_id
1 'polypeptide(L)'
;FLGYTYLQMALIKFNSDYLTRPRLAGEIAEVLPTLQAPFWYKNLIETLFIPHWQTFAFIIMGLEFAIAISYLLGYVVRPVAILAALLALNQLVLLGPQYDELSRLLIAIHLLLAWIGAGRCLGFDYYFFKRRRGIWW
;
A
#
# COMPACT_ATOMS: atom_id res chain seq x y z
N PHE A 1 7.94 12.88 3.78
CA PHE A 1 8.27 12.40 2.42
C PHE A 1 7.32 11.29 1.95
N LEU A 2 7.28 10.13 2.62
CA LEU A 2 6.42 8.99 2.22
C LEU A 2 4.93 9.35 2.10
N GLY A 3 4.37 10.12 3.03
CA GLY A 3 2.98 10.56 2.95
C GLY A 3 2.69 11.38 1.69
N TYR A 4 3.63 12.23 1.29
CA TYR A 4 3.52 13.00 0.06
C TYR A 4 3.62 12.13 -1.19
N THR A 5 4.53 11.15 -1.23
CA THR A 5 4.64 10.20 -2.35
C THR A 5 3.37 9.38 -2.53
N TYR A 6 2.80 8.84 -1.45
CA TYR A 6 1.53 8.12 -1.52
C TYR A 6 0.37 9.01 -1.96
N LEU A 7 0.35 10.28 -1.51
CA LEU A 7 -0.65 11.24 -1.96
C LEU A 7 -0.55 11.50 -3.47
N GLN A 8 0.67 11.69 -3.98
CA GLN A 8 0.88 11.86 -5.41
C GLN A 8 0.45 10.63 -6.22
N MET A 9 0.82 9.42 -5.77
CA MET A 9 0.40 8.18 -6.44
C MET A 9 -1.12 8.04 -6.49
N ALA A 10 -1.80 8.32 -5.38
CA ALA A 10 -3.26 8.28 -5.31
C ALA A 10 -3.92 9.34 -6.20
N LEU A 11 -3.39 10.58 -6.23
CA LEU A 11 -3.90 11.66 -7.08
C LEU A 11 -3.69 11.36 -8.58
N ILE A 12 -2.55 10.80 -8.96
CA ILE A 12 -2.29 10.39 -10.35
C ILE A 12 -3.31 9.33 -10.78
N LYS A 13 -3.57 8.32 -9.94
CA LYS A 13 -4.58 7.29 -10.20
C LYS A 13 -5.99 7.87 -10.26
N PHE A 14 -6.31 8.81 -9.38
CA PHE A 14 -7.62 9.48 -9.36
C PHE A 14 -7.87 10.31 -10.63
N ASN A 15 -6.86 11.06 -11.09
CA ASN A 15 -6.96 11.90 -12.28
C ASN A 15 -6.76 11.14 -13.60
N SER A 16 -6.32 9.88 -13.53
CA SER A 16 -6.16 9.02 -14.70
C SER A 16 -7.39 8.14 -14.91
N ASP A 17 -7.45 7.49 -16.08
CA ASP A 17 -8.51 6.51 -16.41
C ASP A 17 -8.37 5.18 -15.62
N TYR A 18 -7.62 5.17 -14.50
CA TYR A 18 -7.32 3.97 -13.72
C TYR A 18 -8.57 3.27 -13.17
N LEU A 19 -9.63 4.03 -12.86
CA LEU A 19 -10.89 3.52 -12.34
C LEU A 19 -11.92 3.21 -13.43
N THR A 20 -11.76 3.81 -14.62
CA THR A 20 -12.72 3.69 -15.71
C THR A 20 -12.30 2.69 -16.77
N ARG A 21 -11.01 2.46 -16.93
CA ARG A 21 -10.44 1.49 -17.85
C ARG A 21 -9.81 0.32 -17.09
N PRO A 22 -9.86 -0.91 -17.63
CA PRO A 22 -9.33 -2.11 -16.98
C PRO A 22 -7.78 -2.17 -17.02
N ARG A 23 -7.12 -1.05 -16.70
CA ARG A 23 -5.65 -0.97 -16.67
C ARG A 23 -5.04 -1.94 -15.67
N LEU A 24 -5.58 -1.97 -14.45
CA LEU A 24 -5.12 -2.88 -13.41
C LEU A 24 -5.20 -4.36 -13.87
N ALA A 25 -6.32 -4.73 -14.51
CA ALA A 25 -6.49 -6.08 -15.03
C ALA A 25 -5.51 -6.38 -16.18
N GLY A 26 -5.26 -5.42 -17.07
CA GLY A 26 -4.31 -5.55 -18.16
C GLY A 26 -2.86 -5.71 -17.65
N GLU A 27 -2.42 -4.84 -16.77
CA GLU A 27 -1.09 -4.89 -16.15
C GLU A 27 -0.85 -6.23 -15.40
N ILE A 28 -1.85 -6.70 -14.67
CA ILE A 28 -1.79 -7.98 -13.96
C ILE A 28 -1.75 -9.15 -14.96
N ALA A 29 -2.58 -9.13 -16.00
CA ALA A 29 -2.63 -10.19 -17.01
C ALA A 29 -1.32 -10.33 -17.80
N GLU A 30 -0.63 -9.22 -18.08
CA GLU A 30 0.68 -9.22 -18.73
C GLU A 30 1.78 -9.85 -17.85
N VAL A 31 1.74 -9.58 -16.55
CA VAL A 31 2.78 -10.07 -15.60
C VAL A 31 2.50 -11.51 -15.17
N LEU A 32 1.24 -11.94 -15.18
CA LEU A 32 0.81 -13.24 -14.64
C LEU A 32 1.56 -14.46 -15.21
N PRO A 33 1.88 -14.55 -16.52
CA PRO A 33 2.63 -15.68 -17.08
C PRO A 33 4.06 -15.76 -16.56
N THR A 34 4.69 -14.60 -16.33
CA THR A 34 6.09 -14.49 -15.89
C THR A 34 6.24 -14.52 -14.36
N LEU A 35 5.13 -14.43 -13.63
CA LEU A 35 5.10 -14.34 -12.19
C LEU A 35 5.67 -15.60 -11.54
N GLN A 36 6.72 -15.45 -10.74
CA GLN A 36 7.28 -16.53 -9.92
C GLN A 36 6.57 -16.65 -8.56
N ALA A 37 5.27 -16.95 -8.60
CA ALA A 37 4.44 -17.06 -7.41
C ALA A 37 3.80 -18.45 -7.30
N PRO A 38 3.41 -18.88 -6.08
CA PRO A 38 2.70 -20.14 -5.87
C PRO A 38 1.42 -20.23 -6.69
N PHE A 39 1.06 -21.45 -7.12
CA PHE A 39 -0.13 -21.70 -7.94
C PHE A 39 -1.43 -21.15 -7.33
N TRP A 40 -1.61 -21.28 -6.02
CA TRP A 40 -2.79 -20.76 -5.33
C TRP A 40 -2.93 -19.23 -5.45
N TYR A 41 -1.80 -18.51 -5.45
CA TYR A 41 -1.80 -17.05 -5.61
C TYR A 41 -2.16 -16.63 -7.04
N LYS A 42 -1.63 -17.32 -8.05
CA LYS A 42 -1.99 -17.09 -9.45
C LYS A 42 -3.48 -17.33 -9.69
N ASN A 43 -4.00 -18.45 -9.19
CA ASN A 43 -5.41 -18.78 -9.28
C ASN A 43 -6.31 -17.74 -8.59
N LEU A 44 -5.88 -17.21 -7.44
CA LEU A 44 -6.60 -16.15 -6.73
C LEU A 44 -6.64 -14.86 -7.58
N ILE A 45 -5.54 -14.52 -8.25
CA ILE A 45 -5.50 -13.36 -9.14
C ILE A 45 -6.44 -13.56 -10.33
N GLU A 46 -6.39 -14.69 -11.01
CA GLU A 46 -7.23 -14.98 -12.17
C GLU A 46 -8.72 -15.03 -11.83
N THR A 47 -9.08 -15.66 -10.72
CA THR A 47 -10.48 -15.89 -10.37
C THR A 47 -11.14 -14.74 -9.62
N LEU A 48 -10.36 -13.96 -8.88
CA LEU A 48 -10.90 -12.90 -8.02
C LEU A 48 -10.48 -11.50 -8.47
N PHE A 49 -9.18 -11.25 -8.69
CA PHE A 49 -8.69 -9.91 -8.98
C PHE A 49 -9.08 -9.42 -10.38
N ILE A 50 -8.86 -10.25 -11.41
CA ILE A 50 -9.14 -9.86 -12.81
C ILE A 50 -10.63 -9.59 -13.03
N PRO A 51 -11.58 -10.46 -12.62
CA PRO A 51 -13.00 -10.19 -12.81
C PRO A 51 -13.52 -8.98 -12.04
N HIS A 52 -12.94 -8.72 -10.84
CA HIS A 52 -13.38 -7.64 -9.97
C HIS A 52 -12.36 -6.48 -9.90
N TRP A 53 -11.59 -6.29 -10.99
CA TRP A 53 -10.52 -5.31 -11.06
C TRP A 53 -10.92 -3.90 -10.60
N GLN A 54 -12.15 -3.48 -10.91
CA GLN A 54 -12.64 -2.14 -10.55
C GLN A 54 -12.76 -1.98 -9.03
N THR A 55 -13.30 -2.97 -8.34
CA THR A 55 -13.39 -2.98 -6.88
C THR A 55 -12.01 -2.91 -6.24
N PHE A 56 -11.06 -3.71 -6.74
CA PHE A 56 -9.68 -3.69 -6.25
C PHE A 56 -8.97 -2.39 -6.57
N ALA A 57 -9.20 -1.77 -7.73
CA ALA A 57 -8.66 -0.47 -8.08
C ALA A 57 -9.13 0.62 -7.09
N PHE A 58 -10.43 0.64 -6.73
CA PHE A 58 -10.96 1.53 -5.70
C PHE A 58 -10.35 1.28 -4.31
N ILE A 59 -10.21 0.01 -3.91
CA ILE A 59 -9.62 -0.36 -2.62
C ILE A 59 -8.16 0.08 -2.56
N ILE A 60 -7.35 -0.22 -3.59
CA ILE A 60 -5.92 0.15 -3.62
C ILE A 60 -5.77 1.66 -3.56
N MET A 61 -6.50 2.42 -4.37
CA MET A 61 -6.46 3.87 -4.36
C MET A 61 -6.91 4.44 -3.01
N GLY A 62 -7.99 3.91 -2.42
CA GLY A 62 -8.47 4.32 -1.09
C GLY A 62 -7.44 4.05 0.01
N LEU A 63 -6.74 2.91 -0.04
CA LEU A 63 -5.65 2.59 0.87
C LEU A 63 -4.46 3.54 0.70
N GLU A 64 -4.07 3.89 -0.52
CA GLU A 64 -3.02 4.86 -0.78
C GLU A 64 -3.36 6.25 -0.21
N PHE A 65 -4.61 6.71 -0.35
CA PHE A 65 -5.07 7.94 0.29
C PHE A 65 -5.03 7.84 1.82
N ALA A 66 -5.49 6.74 2.39
CA ALA A 66 -5.47 6.52 3.84
C ALA A 66 -4.04 6.52 4.39
N ILE A 67 -3.10 5.85 3.70
CA ILE A 67 -1.67 5.84 4.05
C ILE A 67 -1.10 7.26 3.96
N ALA A 68 -1.40 7.99 2.88
CA ALA A 68 -0.94 9.36 2.69
C ALA A 68 -1.38 10.27 3.82
N ILE A 69 -2.68 10.28 4.15
CA ILE A 69 -3.25 11.10 5.23
C ILE A 69 -2.67 10.70 6.58
N SER A 70 -2.59 9.40 6.87
CA SER A 70 -2.02 8.89 8.11
C SER A 70 -0.57 9.35 8.30
N TYR A 71 0.27 9.24 7.28
CA TYR A 71 1.68 9.62 7.36
C TYR A 71 1.89 11.13 7.40
N LEU A 72 1.04 11.93 6.72
CA LEU A 72 1.12 13.39 6.76
C LEU A 72 0.68 13.95 8.11
N LEU A 73 -0.37 13.40 8.70
CA LEU A 73 -0.89 13.83 9.98
C LEU A 73 -0.20 13.16 11.18
N GLY A 74 0.51 12.05 10.96
CA GLY A 74 1.07 11.24 12.03
C GLY A 74 -0.03 10.63 12.91
N TYR A 75 -1.15 10.19 12.30
CA TYR A 75 -2.30 9.62 12.99
C TYR A 75 -2.45 8.13 12.67
N VAL A 76 -2.54 7.28 13.71
CA VAL A 76 -2.67 5.82 13.59
C VAL A 76 -1.56 5.21 12.71
N VAL A 77 -0.34 5.73 12.86
CA VAL A 77 0.78 5.38 11.97
C VAL A 77 1.15 3.91 12.05
N ARG A 78 1.08 3.29 13.23
CA ARG A 78 1.48 1.88 13.42
C ARG A 78 0.68 0.89 12.56
N PRO A 79 -0.66 0.80 12.70
CA PRO A 79 -1.43 -0.16 11.90
C PRO A 79 -1.44 0.20 10.41
N VAL A 80 -1.41 1.50 10.09
CA VAL A 80 -1.34 1.94 8.69
C VAL A 80 0.00 1.59 8.05
N ALA A 81 1.10 1.65 8.79
CA ALA A 81 2.41 1.22 8.30
C ALA A 81 2.46 -0.29 8.02
N ILE A 82 1.76 -1.10 8.81
CA ILE A 82 1.62 -2.54 8.52
C ILE A 82 0.85 -2.75 7.22
N LEU A 83 -0.26 -2.04 7.01
CA LEU A 83 -1.02 -2.09 5.76
C LEU A 83 -0.19 -1.64 4.56
N ALA A 84 0.60 -0.58 4.73
CA ALA A 84 1.50 -0.09 3.68
C ALA A 84 2.61 -1.12 3.35
N ALA A 85 3.14 -1.82 4.36
CA ALA A 85 4.09 -2.91 4.16
C ALA A 85 3.46 -4.09 3.38
N LEU A 86 2.20 -4.44 3.66
CA LEU A 86 1.48 -5.47 2.92
C LEU A 86 1.22 -5.06 1.46
N LEU A 87 0.87 -3.80 1.20
CA LEU A 87 0.77 -3.28 -0.16
C LEU A 87 2.11 -3.33 -0.90
N ALA A 88 3.20 -2.93 -0.25
CA ALA A 88 4.54 -2.99 -0.83
C ALA A 88 4.98 -4.43 -1.09
N LEU A 89 4.61 -5.38 -0.21
CA LEU A 89 4.85 -6.81 -0.42
C LEU A 89 4.08 -7.35 -1.63
N ASN A 90 2.85 -6.92 -1.81
CA ASN A 90 2.07 -7.27 -3.00
C ASN A 90 2.71 -6.72 -4.29
N GLN A 91 3.19 -5.48 -4.25
CA GLN A 91 3.93 -4.87 -5.35
C GLN A 91 5.23 -5.62 -5.66
N LEU A 92 5.98 -6.05 -4.63
CA LEU A 92 7.19 -6.85 -4.78
C LEU A 92 6.92 -8.13 -5.58
N VAL A 93 5.80 -8.80 -5.31
CA VAL A 93 5.41 -10.02 -6.00
C VAL A 93 4.98 -9.74 -7.46
N LEU A 94 4.26 -8.64 -7.71
CA LEU A 94 3.66 -8.34 -9.01
C LEU A 94 4.60 -7.64 -10.01
N LEU A 95 5.50 -6.73 -9.54
CA LEU A 95 6.29 -5.88 -10.43
C LEU A 95 7.55 -6.54 -10.99
N GLY A 96 7.91 -7.72 -10.48
CA GLY A 96 9.07 -8.47 -10.96
C GLY A 96 10.43 -7.91 -10.51
N PRO A 97 11.54 -8.54 -10.95
CA PRO A 97 12.87 -8.36 -10.37
C PRO A 97 13.46 -6.95 -10.54
N GLN A 98 13.02 -6.17 -11.52
CA GLN A 98 13.56 -4.82 -11.74
C GLN A 98 13.15 -3.80 -10.64
N TYR A 99 12.09 -4.06 -9.89
CA TYR A 99 11.61 -3.21 -8.79
C TYR A 99 11.84 -3.82 -7.41
N ASP A 100 12.52 -4.96 -7.36
CA ASP A 100 12.70 -5.78 -6.17
C ASP A 100 13.38 -5.01 -5.03
N GLU A 101 14.47 -4.32 -5.35
CA GLU A 101 15.25 -3.53 -4.39
C GLU A 101 14.43 -2.38 -3.78
N LEU A 102 13.71 -1.63 -4.61
CA LEU A 102 12.88 -0.52 -4.15
C LEU A 102 11.72 -1.01 -3.28
N SER A 103 11.06 -2.09 -3.70
CA SER A 103 9.95 -2.67 -2.94
C SER A 103 10.40 -3.23 -1.60
N ARG A 104 11.56 -3.91 -1.54
CA ARG A 104 12.17 -4.38 -0.28
C ARG A 104 12.51 -3.23 0.65
N LEU A 105 13.10 -2.15 0.11
CA LEU A 105 13.40 -0.95 0.88
C LEU A 105 12.13 -0.32 1.46
N LEU A 106 11.06 -0.20 0.66
CA LEU A 106 9.77 0.32 1.14
C LEU A 106 9.17 -0.54 2.24
N ILE A 107 9.19 -1.86 2.09
CA ILE A 107 8.74 -2.79 3.13
C ILE A 107 9.53 -2.56 4.43
N ALA A 108 10.86 -2.51 4.34
CA ALA A 108 11.72 -2.27 5.50
C ALA A 108 11.40 -0.94 6.19
N ILE A 109 11.22 0.13 5.43
CA ILE A 109 10.87 1.45 5.96
C ILE A 109 9.49 1.42 6.65
N HIS A 110 8.48 0.80 6.05
CA HIS A 110 7.15 0.69 6.64
C HIS A 110 7.16 -0.11 7.93
N LEU A 111 7.88 -1.24 7.97
CA LEU A 111 8.03 -2.04 9.19
C LEU A 111 8.77 -1.26 10.29
N LEU A 112 9.77 -0.48 9.92
CA LEU A 112 10.51 0.38 10.83
C LEU A 112 9.62 1.49 11.41
N LEU A 113 8.78 2.13 10.58
CA LEU A 113 7.79 3.12 11.02
C LEU A 113 6.75 2.52 11.97
N ALA A 114 6.30 1.29 11.71
CA ALA A 114 5.40 0.55 12.58
C ALA A 114 6.06 0.22 13.93
N TRP A 115 7.34 -0.20 13.91
CA TRP A 115 8.11 -0.54 15.11
C TRP A 115 8.35 0.67 16.01
N ILE A 116 8.89 1.75 15.45
CA ILE A 116 9.21 2.98 16.19
C ILE A 116 7.92 3.68 16.66
N GLY A 117 6.82 3.54 15.91
CA GLY A 117 5.61 4.33 16.14
C GLY A 117 5.86 5.81 15.82
N ALA A 118 6.31 6.08 14.59
CA ALA A 118 6.79 7.39 14.16
C ALA A 118 5.80 8.56 14.39
N GLY A 119 4.48 8.28 14.43
CA GLY A 119 3.45 9.26 14.76
C GLY A 119 3.55 9.84 16.17
N ARG A 120 4.28 9.16 17.08
CA ARG A 120 4.48 9.64 18.47
C ARG A 120 5.46 10.80 18.59
N CYS A 121 6.34 11.02 17.60
CA CYS A 121 7.37 12.05 17.70
C CYS A 121 6.82 13.45 17.42
N LEU A 122 6.05 13.63 16.33
CA LEU A 122 5.56 14.94 15.87
C LEU A 122 4.11 14.89 15.33
N GLY A 123 3.42 13.74 15.45
CA GLY A 123 2.07 13.55 14.90
C GLY A 123 0.97 13.62 15.96
N PHE A 124 -0.26 13.46 15.50
CA PHE A 124 -1.45 13.36 16.35
C PHE A 124 -1.39 12.17 17.31
N ASP A 125 -0.67 11.09 16.97
CA ASP A 125 -0.46 9.93 17.85
C ASP A 125 0.22 10.33 19.16
N TYR A 126 1.06 11.37 19.17
CA TYR A 126 1.67 11.90 20.40
C TYR A 126 0.61 12.37 21.39
N TYR A 127 -0.39 13.11 20.92
CA TYR A 127 -1.45 13.64 21.78
C TYR A 127 -2.31 12.51 22.38
N PHE A 128 -2.66 11.52 21.57
CA PHE A 128 -3.45 10.37 22.01
C PHE A 128 -2.65 9.44 22.94
N PHE A 129 -1.38 9.21 22.66
CA PHE A 129 -0.50 8.41 23.52
C PHE A 129 -0.33 9.05 24.92
N LYS A 130 -0.22 10.37 25.00
CA LYS A 130 -0.15 11.08 26.28
C LYS A 130 -1.41 10.94 27.11
N ARG A 131 -2.57 10.84 26.46
CA ARG A 131 -3.88 10.76 27.13
C ARG A 131 -4.33 9.33 27.44
N ARG A 132 -4.02 8.39 26.56
CA ARG A 132 -4.36 6.97 26.69
C ARG A 132 -3.21 6.12 26.17
N ARG A 133 -2.43 5.54 27.08
CA ARG A 133 -1.35 4.61 26.70
C ARG A 133 -1.95 3.35 26.07
N GLY A 134 -1.98 3.28 24.74
CA GLY A 134 -2.48 2.15 23.96
C GLY A 134 -1.41 1.58 23.02
N ILE A 135 -1.59 0.35 22.57
CA ILE A 135 -0.68 -0.33 21.63
C ILE A 135 -0.75 0.30 20.23
N TRP A 136 -1.88 0.90 19.89
CA TRP A 136 -2.18 1.45 18.57
C TRP A 136 -1.60 2.85 18.31
N TRP A 137 -1.26 3.55 19.39
CA TRP A 137 -0.70 4.92 19.33
C TRP A 137 0.80 4.90 19.55
#